data_a5da5d68371b5a7c6f364fee627806c5
#
_entry.id   a5da5d68371b5a7c6f364fee627806c5
#
_cell.length_a   1.000
_cell.length_b   1.000
_cell.length_c   1.000
_cell.angle_alpha   90.00
_cell.angle_beta   90.00
_cell.angle_gamma   90.00
#
_symmetry.space_group_name_H-M   'P 1'
#
loop_
_entity.id
_entity.type
_entity.pdbx_description
1 polymer ?
#
loop_
_entity_poly.entity_id
_entity_poly.type
_entity_poly.pdbx_seq_one_letter_code
_entity_poly.pdbx_strand_id
1 'polypeptide(L)'
;MSEVLELLMERIGTPIGEFLIVADHDGNLRAADWTDHELRMRELLRLHYGKNGFCLEPSHDLTDLTGPIANYFAGELAAIDGLPVRTAGTPFQREVWNALRKIPCGTTISYGKLSERIGRPAAVRAVGLANGSNPVGVVVPCHRVIGANGSLTGYGGGIERKRWLLEHESKRRRFVLQRQPD
;
A
#
# COMPACT_ATOMS: atom_id res chain seq x y z
N MET A 1 6.56 1.43 31.22
CA MET A 1 5.27 1.62 30.50
C MET A 1 5.67 1.93 29.06
N SER A 2 5.23 1.13 28.09
CA SER A 2 5.45 1.47 26.68
C SER A 2 4.67 2.73 26.36
N GLU A 3 5.36 3.70 25.77
CA GLU A 3 4.76 4.94 25.32
C GLU A 3 3.68 4.64 24.27
N VAL A 4 2.50 5.26 24.43
CA VAL A 4 1.41 5.12 23.47
C VAL A 4 1.80 5.88 22.20
N LEU A 5 1.76 5.22 21.05
CA LEU A 5 2.09 5.83 19.77
C LEU A 5 0.92 6.73 19.33
N GLU A 6 1.15 8.03 19.30
CA GLU A 6 0.18 8.99 18.78
C GLU A 6 0.24 9.01 17.25
N LEU A 7 -0.90 8.77 16.62
CA LEU A 7 -1.05 8.71 15.17
C LEU A 7 -2.10 9.72 14.71
N LEU A 8 -1.79 10.41 13.65
CA LEU A 8 -2.66 11.37 12.96
C LEU A 8 -3.38 10.68 11.82
N MET A 9 -4.67 10.94 11.65
CA MET A 9 -5.49 10.36 10.58
C MET A 9 -6.18 11.44 9.78
N GLU A 10 -6.00 11.42 8.47
CA GLU A 10 -6.66 12.30 7.52
C GLU A 10 -7.37 11.50 6.43
N ARG A 11 -8.40 12.09 5.82
CA ARG A 11 -9.22 11.47 4.78
C ARG A 11 -9.15 12.31 3.52
N ILE A 12 -8.99 11.64 2.37
CA ILE A 12 -9.04 12.28 1.06
C ILE A 12 -10.01 11.55 0.14
N GLY A 13 -10.68 12.30 -0.75
CA GLY A 13 -11.48 11.72 -1.83
C GLY A 13 -10.59 11.16 -2.93
N THR A 14 -10.95 9.99 -3.46
CA THR A 14 -10.30 9.39 -4.63
C THR A 14 -11.35 8.94 -5.64
N PRO A 15 -10.98 8.64 -6.90
CA PRO A 15 -11.95 8.10 -7.88
C PRO A 15 -12.61 6.79 -7.49
N ILE A 16 -12.06 6.06 -6.52
CA ILE A 16 -12.55 4.74 -6.10
C ILE A 16 -12.96 4.68 -4.62
N GLY A 17 -13.25 5.83 -4.04
CA GLY A 17 -13.75 5.96 -2.68
C GLY A 17 -12.87 6.87 -1.82
N GLU A 18 -13.33 7.14 -0.62
CA GLU A 18 -12.59 7.93 0.35
C GLU A 18 -11.47 7.10 0.97
N PHE A 19 -10.28 7.66 1.03
CA PHE A 19 -9.04 7.00 1.46
C PHE A 19 -8.54 7.58 2.77
N LEU A 20 -8.23 6.70 3.73
CA LEU A 20 -7.67 7.03 5.03
C LEU A 20 -6.15 7.00 4.97
N ILE A 21 -5.52 8.00 5.55
CA ILE A 21 -4.08 8.13 5.65
C ILE A 21 -3.72 8.30 7.12
N VAL A 22 -2.87 7.43 7.63
CA VAL A 22 -2.42 7.43 9.02
C VAL A 22 -0.92 7.60 9.08
N ALA A 23 -0.46 8.58 9.82
CA ALA A 23 0.96 8.90 9.97
C ALA A 23 1.34 9.16 11.43
N ASP A 24 2.62 9.02 11.74
CA ASP A 24 3.19 9.52 12.99
C ASP A 24 3.57 11.00 12.90
N HIS A 25 3.96 11.59 14.01
CA HIS A 25 4.40 12.99 14.09
C HIS A 25 5.71 13.28 13.35
N ASP A 26 6.48 12.24 13.01
CA ASP A 26 7.70 12.37 12.18
C ASP A 26 7.37 12.35 10.68
N GLY A 27 6.09 12.25 10.30
CA GLY A 27 5.64 12.25 8.91
C GLY A 27 5.75 10.89 8.21
N ASN A 28 5.95 9.79 8.93
CA ASN A 28 5.97 8.46 8.31
C ASN A 28 4.57 7.88 8.21
N LEU A 29 4.22 7.33 7.06
CA LEU A 29 3.02 6.53 6.86
C LEU A 29 3.07 5.26 7.73
N ARG A 30 2.03 5.08 8.53
CA ARG A 30 1.84 3.92 9.40
C ARG A 30 0.73 3.00 8.91
N ALA A 31 -0.30 3.57 8.29
CA ALA A 31 -1.37 2.84 7.62
C ALA A 31 -2.01 3.69 6.52
N ALA A 32 -2.61 3.02 5.55
CA ALA A 32 -3.47 3.63 4.54
C ALA A 32 -4.46 2.59 4.00
N ASP A 33 -5.74 2.93 3.98
CA ASP A 33 -6.81 2.05 3.52
C ASP A 33 -8.05 2.88 3.16
N TRP A 34 -9.07 2.27 2.60
CA TRP A 34 -10.35 2.95 2.33
C TRP A 34 -11.25 2.99 3.55
N THR A 35 -12.12 4.00 3.64
CA THR A 35 -13.03 4.19 4.80
C THR A 35 -13.96 3.01 5.02
N ASP A 36 -14.42 2.33 3.97
CA ASP A 36 -15.22 1.12 4.07
C ASP A 36 -14.43 -0.11 4.56
N HIS A 37 -13.10 0.00 4.65
CA HIS A 37 -12.17 -0.97 5.22
C HIS A 37 -11.47 -0.48 6.51
N GLU A 38 -11.97 0.58 7.13
CA GLU A 38 -11.38 1.16 8.34
C GLU A 38 -11.26 0.14 9.49
N LEU A 39 -12.23 -0.75 9.64
CA LEU A 39 -12.17 -1.81 10.66
C LEU A 39 -10.97 -2.74 10.45
N ARG A 40 -10.68 -3.11 9.20
CA ARG A 40 -9.50 -3.89 8.84
C ARG A 40 -8.22 -3.13 9.19
N MET A 41 -8.14 -1.86 8.82
CA MET A 41 -6.98 -1.01 9.11
C MET A 41 -6.73 -0.91 10.64
N ARG A 42 -7.77 -0.66 11.42
CA ARG A 42 -7.68 -0.59 12.89
C ARG A 42 -7.24 -1.93 13.50
N GLU A 43 -7.73 -3.05 12.96
CA GLU A 43 -7.31 -4.37 13.41
C GLU A 43 -5.82 -4.64 13.11
N LEU A 44 -5.32 -4.26 11.94
CA LEU A 44 -3.89 -4.35 11.61
C LEU A 44 -3.03 -3.48 12.53
N LEU A 45 -3.46 -2.25 12.83
CA LEU A 45 -2.78 -1.39 13.80
C LEU A 45 -2.77 -2.03 15.20
N ARG A 46 -3.91 -2.61 15.61
CA ARG A 46 -4.00 -3.32 16.91
C ARG A 46 -3.08 -4.53 17.00
N LEU A 47 -2.96 -5.30 15.91
CA LEU A 47 -2.03 -6.44 15.84
C LEU A 47 -0.57 -5.99 15.89
N HIS A 48 -0.27 -4.85 15.29
CA HIS A 48 1.12 -4.37 15.16
C HIS A 48 1.61 -3.60 16.39
N TYR A 49 0.73 -2.83 17.04
CA TYR A 49 1.09 -1.94 18.16
C TYR A 49 0.49 -2.34 19.50
N GLY A 50 -0.40 -3.35 19.51
CA GLY A 50 -1.14 -3.76 20.69
C GLY A 50 -2.45 -2.96 20.88
N LYS A 51 -3.35 -3.51 21.70
CA LYS A 51 -4.69 -2.95 21.91
C LYS A 51 -4.67 -1.50 22.42
N ASN A 52 -3.72 -1.18 23.28
CA ASN A 52 -3.57 0.13 23.92
C ASN A 52 -2.23 0.80 23.53
N GLY A 53 -1.57 0.31 22.49
CA GLY A 53 -0.26 0.79 22.06
C GLY A 53 -0.29 1.98 21.12
N PHE A 54 -1.46 2.40 20.67
CA PHE A 54 -1.64 3.58 19.82
C PHE A 54 -2.95 4.29 20.07
N CYS A 55 -3.02 5.58 19.71
CA CYS A 55 -4.24 6.35 19.54
C CYS A 55 -4.30 6.96 18.14
N LEU A 56 -5.50 7.22 17.64
CA LEU A 56 -5.73 7.85 16.33
C LEU A 56 -6.46 9.16 16.55
N GLU A 57 -5.86 10.26 16.12
CA GLU A 57 -6.44 11.59 16.21
C GLU A 57 -6.71 12.15 14.80
N PRO A 58 -7.89 12.75 14.57
CA PRO A 58 -8.17 13.44 13.32
C PRO A 58 -7.16 14.56 13.08
N SER A 59 -6.72 14.72 11.83
CA SER A 59 -5.79 15.77 11.42
C SER A 59 -6.20 16.33 10.06
N HIS A 60 -5.72 17.54 9.75
CA HIS A 60 -5.79 18.17 8.43
C HIS A 60 -4.40 18.69 8.00
N ASP A 61 -3.34 18.24 8.69
CA ASP A 61 -1.98 18.74 8.52
C ASP A 61 -1.04 17.72 7.86
N LEU A 62 -1.59 16.67 7.24
CA LEU A 62 -0.80 15.63 6.55
C LEU A 62 -0.57 15.95 5.06
N THR A 63 -0.47 17.24 4.70
CA THR A 63 -0.39 17.70 3.30
C THR A 63 0.80 17.13 2.54
N ASP A 64 1.93 16.88 3.20
CA ASP A 64 3.13 16.27 2.61
C ASP A 64 2.92 14.79 2.22
N LEU A 65 1.89 14.16 2.74
CA LEU A 65 1.48 12.79 2.43
C LEU A 65 0.23 12.77 1.55
N THR A 66 -0.78 13.54 1.92
CA THR A 66 -2.07 13.58 1.21
C THR A 66 -1.94 14.17 -0.20
N GLY A 67 -1.09 15.20 -0.38
CA GLY A 67 -0.82 15.82 -1.67
C GLY A 67 -0.27 14.81 -2.70
N PRO A 68 0.88 14.16 -2.44
CA PRO A 68 1.42 13.14 -3.33
C PRO A 68 0.47 11.96 -3.60
N ILE A 69 -0.30 11.52 -2.59
CA ILE A 69 -1.28 10.46 -2.79
C ILE A 69 -2.42 10.93 -3.71
N ALA A 70 -2.93 12.15 -3.53
CA ALA A 70 -3.93 12.73 -4.42
C ALA A 70 -3.39 12.87 -5.85
N ASN A 71 -2.14 13.29 -6.02
CA ASN A 71 -1.47 13.41 -7.31
C ASN A 71 -1.34 12.04 -8.01
N TYR A 72 -1.03 10.98 -7.26
CA TYR A 72 -1.03 9.62 -7.81
C TYR A 72 -2.39 9.26 -8.42
N PHE A 73 -3.49 9.49 -7.70
CA PHE A 73 -4.84 9.24 -8.22
C PHE A 73 -5.21 10.15 -9.40
N ALA A 74 -4.61 11.32 -9.49
CA ALA A 74 -4.75 12.24 -10.64
C ALA A 74 -3.88 11.87 -11.86
N GLY A 75 -2.99 10.85 -11.74
CA GLY A 75 -2.17 10.34 -12.83
C GLY A 75 -0.67 10.59 -12.72
N GLU A 76 -0.20 11.30 -11.70
CA GLU A 76 1.23 11.45 -11.39
C GLU A 76 1.75 10.21 -10.65
N LEU A 77 1.85 9.09 -11.35
CA LEU A 77 2.05 7.77 -10.76
C LEU A 77 3.33 7.63 -9.91
N ALA A 78 4.35 8.44 -10.17
CA ALA A 78 5.59 8.45 -9.39
C ALA A 78 5.50 9.28 -8.10
N ALA A 79 4.42 10.02 -7.89
CA ALA A 79 4.29 10.93 -6.74
C ALA A 79 4.41 10.22 -5.38
N ILE A 80 4.05 8.95 -5.31
CA ILE A 80 4.06 8.16 -4.07
C ILE A 80 5.39 7.40 -3.84
N ASP A 81 6.30 7.37 -4.79
CA ASP A 81 7.50 6.51 -4.72
C ASP A 81 8.44 6.91 -3.57
N GLY A 82 8.55 8.19 -3.28
CA GLY A 82 9.41 8.74 -2.24
C GLY A 82 8.79 8.89 -0.86
N LEU A 83 7.52 8.51 -0.69
CA LEU A 83 6.84 8.70 0.59
C LEU A 83 7.46 7.85 1.71
N PRO A 84 7.70 8.44 2.89
CA PRO A 84 8.27 7.71 4.01
C PRO A 84 7.23 6.73 4.59
N VAL A 85 7.62 5.48 4.73
CA VAL A 85 6.79 4.41 5.28
C VAL A 85 7.52 3.76 6.44
N ARG A 86 6.87 3.68 7.59
CA ARG A 86 7.39 3.01 8.78
C ARG A 86 6.34 2.07 9.36
N THR A 87 6.43 0.81 8.99
CA THR A 87 5.51 -0.22 9.44
C THR A 87 6.09 -0.98 10.63
N ALA A 88 5.21 -1.46 11.52
CA ALA A 88 5.51 -2.54 12.44
C ALA A 88 5.32 -3.90 11.71
N GLY A 89 4.97 -4.94 12.44
CA GLY A 89 4.86 -6.29 11.90
C GLY A 89 6.14 -7.11 12.10
N THR A 90 6.09 -8.37 11.70
CA THR A 90 7.23 -9.28 11.83
C THR A 90 8.37 -8.91 10.88
N PRO A 91 9.62 -9.34 11.15
CA PRO A 91 10.72 -9.15 10.19
C PRO A 91 10.40 -9.70 8.80
N PHE A 92 9.74 -10.85 8.71
CA PHE A 92 9.31 -11.44 7.42
C PHE A 92 8.27 -10.57 6.70
N GLN A 93 7.26 -10.06 7.40
CA GLN A 93 6.28 -9.15 6.82
C GLN A 93 6.95 -7.90 6.26
N ARG A 94 7.84 -7.26 7.02
CA ARG A 94 8.59 -6.07 6.57
C ARG A 94 9.49 -6.37 5.36
N GLU A 95 10.11 -7.55 5.32
CA GLU A 95 10.89 -8.00 4.15
C GLU A 95 10.01 -8.07 2.89
N VAL A 96 8.81 -8.66 2.98
CA VAL A 96 7.84 -8.72 1.90
C VAL A 96 7.40 -7.32 1.48
N TRP A 97 6.98 -6.47 2.42
CA TRP A 97 6.51 -5.11 2.12
C TRP A 97 7.60 -4.22 1.50
N ASN A 98 8.85 -4.36 1.93
CA ASN A 98 9.98 -3.68 1.28
C ASN A 98 10.21 -4.17 -0.14
N ALA A 99 10.03 -5.47 -0.41
CA ALA A 99 10.12 -6.03 -1.75
C ALA A 99 8.96 -5.56 -2.66
N LEU A 100 7.75 -5.39 -2.11
CA LEU A 100 6.62 -4.82 -2.86
C LEU A 100 6.93 -3.42 -3.39
N ARG A 101 7.56 -2.56 -2.60
CA ARG A 101 7.92 -1.19 -3.02
C ARG A 101 8.93 -1.14 -4.16
N LYS A 102 9.64 -2.24 -4.43
CA LYS A 102 10.57 -2.37 -5.56
C LYS A 102 9.91 -2.83 -6.86
N ILE A 103 8.61 -3.16 -6.84
CA ILE A 103 7.87 -3.51 -8.05
C ILE A 103 7.53 -2.22 -8.78
N PRO A 104 8.06 -2.02 -10.02
CA PRO A 104 7.81 -0.80 -10.77
C PRO A 104 6.33 -0.58 -11.04
N CYS A 105 5.89 0.68 -10.99
CA CYS A 105 4.56 1.08 -11.37
C CYS A 105 4.22 0.61 -12.80
N GLY A 106 3.01 0.13 -13.01
CA GLY A 106 2.56 -0.41 -14.29
C GLY A 106 3.08 -1.81 -14.63
N THR A 107 3.72 -2.49 -13.67
CA THR A 107 4.14 -3.89 -13.81
C THR A 107 3.47 -4.76 -12.74
N THR A 108 3.37 -6.05 -13.02
CA THR A 108 2.86 -7.04 -12.07
C THR A 108 3.82 -8.21 -11.95
N ILE A 109 3.81 -8.86 -10.81
CA ILE A 109 4.54 -10.12 -10.59
C ILE A 109 3.63 -11.14 -9.89
N SER A 110 3.95 -12.41 -10.01
CA SER A 110 3.25 -13.47 -9.26
C SER A 110 3.76 -13.56 -7.81
N TYR A 111 2.96 -14.17 -6.94
CA TYR A 111 3.39 -14.50 -5.57
C TYR A 111 4.66 -15.36 -5.54
N GLY A 112 4.76 -16.32 -6.47
CA GLY A 112 5.96 -17.14 -6.63
C GLY A 112 7.18 -16.31 -6.99
N LYS A 113 7.04 -15.37 -7.91
CA LYS A 113 8.15 -14.48 -8.31
C LYS A 113 8.56 -13.53 -7.20
N LEU A 114 7.62 -13.04 -6.41
CA LEU A 114 7.93 -12.25 -5.22
C LEU A 114 8.69 -13.08 -4.17
N SER A 115 8.27 -14.33 -3.96
CA SER A 115 8.92 -15.29 -3.07
C SER A 115 10.38 -15.58 -3.48
N GLU A 116 10.63 -15.76 -4.78
CA GLU A 116 11.99 -15.89 -5.33
C GLU A 116 12.84 -14.63 -5.09
N ARG A 117 12.27 -13.43 -5.33
CA ARG A 117 12.98 -12.15 -5.16
C ARG A 117 13.47 -11.90 -3.72
N ILE A 118 12.76 -12.39 -2.74
CA ILE A 118 13.18 -12.30 -1.32
C ILE A 118 14.06 -13.48 -0.89
N GLY A 119 14.49 -14.34 -1.83
CA GLY A 119 15.32 -15.50 -1.53
C GLY A 119 14.61 -16.63 -0.78
N ARG A 120 13.29 -16.69 -0.85
CA ARG A 120 12.46 -17.70 -0.13
C ARG A 120 11.48 -18.40 -1.08
N PRO A 121 11.95 -19.10 -2.13
CA PRO A 121 11.08 -19.66 -3.18
C PRO A 121 10.01 -20.63 -2.67
N ALA A 122 10.27 -21.30 -1.54
CA ALA A 122 9.30 -22.20 -0.91
C ALA A 122 8.24 -21.51 -0.06
N ALA A 123 8.37 -20.19 0.19
CA ALA A 123 7.51 -19.45 1.11
C ALA A 123 6.31 -18.76 0.44
N VAL A 124 5.85 -19.20 -0.74
CA VAL A 124 4.81 -18.54 -1.56
C VAL A 124 3.54 -18.27 -0.76
N ARG A 125 3.08 -19.23 0.05
CA ARG A 125 1.88 -19.07 0.88
C ARG A 125 2.08 -18.01 1.96
N ALA A 126 3.22 -18.02 2.65
CA ALA A 126 3.56 -17.03 3.68
C ALA A 126 3.71 -15.61 3.06
N VAL A 127 4.29 -15.52 1.87
CA VAL A 127 4.36 -14.27 1.09
C VAL A 127 2.96 -13.75 0.76
N GLY A 128 2.04 -14.62 0.35
CA GLY A 128 0.64 -14.27 0.09
C GLY A 128 -0.06 -13.70 1.34
N LEU A 129 0.15 -14.32 2.51
CA LEU A 129 -0.39 -13.84 3.78
C LEU A 129 0.21 -12.49 4.19
N ALA A 130 1.51 -12.31 4.04
CA ALA A 130 2.18 -11.03 4.31
C ALA A 130 1.71 -9.93 3.36
N ASN A 131 1.54 -10.23 2.07
CA ASN A 131 0.96 -9.32 1.08
C ASN A 131 -0.45 -8.88 1.48
N GLY A 132 -1.30 -9.82 1.92
CA GLY A 132 -2.67 -9.56 2.37
C GLY A 132 -2.75 -8.76 3.68
N SER A 133 -1.72 -8.78 4.51
CA SER A 133 -1.64 -8.03 5.78
C SER A 133 -0.91 -6.69 5.67
N ASN A 134 -0.63 -6.22 4.45
CA ASN A 134 -0.04 -4.91 4.21
C ASN A 134 -0.90 -3.80 4.84
N PRO A 135 -0.34 -3.01 5.78
CA PRO A 135 -1.10 -1.94 6.44
C PRO A 135 -1.15 -0.64 5.63
N VAL A 136 -0.31 -0.47 4.62
CA VAL A 136 -0.18 0.78 3.86
C VAL A 136 -0.57 0.55 2.40
N GLY A 137 -1.86 0.45 2.14
CA GLY A 137 -2.39 0.24 0.79
C GLY A 137 -1.94 1.32 -0.20
N VAL A 138 -1.86 0.98 -1.47
CA VAL A 138 -1.43 1.84 -2.60
C VAL A 138 0.06 2.19 -2.54
N VAL A 139 0.55 2.84 -1.49
CA VAL A 139 1.96 3.26 -1.36
C VAL A 139 2.91 2.07 -1.21
N VAL A 140 2.50 1.05 -0.46
CA VAL A 140 3.11 -0.28 -0.51
C VAL A 140 2.26 -1.13 -1.46
N PRO A 141 2.70 -1.34 -2.71
CA PRO A 141 1.82 -1.72 -3.80
C PRO A 141 1.52 -3.22 -3.86
N CYS A 142 0.82 -3.74 -2.85
CA CYS A 142 0.38 -5.13 -2.82
C CYS A 142 -0.60 -5.47 -3.97
N HIS A 143 -1.25 -4.48 -4.58
CA HIS A 143 -2.07 -4.65 -5.77
C HIS A 143 -1.29 -5.10 -7.01
N ARG A 144 0.03 -4.92 -7.06
CA ARG A 144 0.90 -5.35 -8.17
C ARG A 144 1.26 -6.83 -8.13
N VAL A 145 0.82 -7.56 -7.10
CA VAL A 145 1.02 -9.02 -7.00
C VAL A 145 -0.26 -9.73 -7.41
N ILE A 146 -0.16 -10.63 -8.38
CA ILE A 146 -1.28 -11.36 -9.00
C ILE A 146 -1.03 -12.86 -8.99
N GLY A 147 -2.07 -13.64 -9.31
CA GLY A 147 -1.93 -15.09 -9.48
C GLY A 147 -0.98 -15.44 -10.65
N ALA A 148 -0.36 -16.62 -10.58
CA ALA A 148 0.56 -17.10 -11.62
C ALA A 148 -0.09 -17.21 -13.02
N ASN A 149 -1.40 -17.43 -13.06
CA ASN A 149 -2.22 -17.44 -14.28
C ASN A 149 -2.76 -16.06 -14.69
N GLY A 150 -2.31 -14.98 -14.04
CA GLY A 150 -2.77 -13.61 -14.28
C GLY A 150 -4.09 -13.25 -13.58
N SER A 151 -4.66 -14.14 -12.77
CA SER A 151 -5.89 -13.85 -12.03
C SER A 151 -5.67 -12.84 -10.92
N LEU A 152 -6.67 -11.96 -10.71
CA LEU A 152 -6.70 -11.05 -9.57
C LEU A 152 -7.21 -11.81 -8.35
N THR A 153 -6.28 -12.29 -7.54
CA THR A 153 -6.57 -12.94 -6.26
C THR A 153 -6.43 -11.94 -5.13
N GLY A 154 -7.30 -11.99 -4.16
CA GLY A 154 -7.32 -11.23 -2.91
C GLY A 154 -6.70 -9.83 -2.91
N TYR A 155 -7.42 -8.87 -2.39
CA TYR A 155 -6.93 -7.52 -2.11
C TYR A 155 -7.67 -6.93 -0.91
N GLY A 156 -6.94 -6.38 0.06
CA GLY A 156 -7.54 -5.83 1.29
C GLY A 156 -8.57 -4.73 1.02
N GLY A 157 -8.38 -3.92 0.01
CA GLY A 157 -9.32 -2.89 -0.43
C GLY A 157 -10.42 -3.36 -1.39
N GLY A 158 -10.48 -4.66 -1.72
CA GLY A 158 -11.44 -5.24 -2.66
C GLY A 158 -10.91 -5.38 -4.09
N ILE A 159 -11.36 -6.42 -4.79
CA ILE A 159 -10.89 -6.80 -6.14
C ILE A 159 -11.14 -5.71 -7.18
N GLU A 160 -12.26 -4.99 -7.10
CA GLU A 160 -12.57 -3.91 -8.04
C GLU A 160 -11.56 -2.76 -7.94
N ARG A 161 -11.13 -2.40 -6.72
CA ARG A 161 -10.06 -1.41 -6.52
C ARG A 161 -8.72 -1.91 -7.02
N LYS A 162 -8.40 -3.18 -6.81
CA LYS A 162 -7.18 -3.78 -7.37
C LYS A 162 -7.16 -3.67 -8.89
N ARG A 163 -8.25 -4.02 -9.56
CA ARG A 163 -8.41 -3.89 -11.01
C ARG A 163 -8.21 -2.45 -11.45
N TRP A 164 -8.90 -1.50 -10.80
CA TRP A 164 -8.81 -0.10 -11.12
C TRP A 164 -7.37 0.44 -10.98
N LEU A 165 -6.68 0.11 -9.89
CA LEU A 165 -5.29 0.53 -9.65
C LEU A 165 -4.35 0.01 -10.74
N LEU A 166 -4.48 -1.26 -11.12
CA LEU A 166 -3.67 -1.86 -12.19
C LEU A 166 -3.95 -1.20 -13.56
N GLU A 167 -5.20 -0.91 -13.87
CA GLU A 167 -5.58 -0.20 -15.09
C GLU A 167 -5.08 1.25 -15.07
N HIS A 168 -5.21 1.93 -13.94
CA HIS A 168 -4.73 3.30 -13.74
C HIS A 168 -3.22 3.40 -14.00
N GLU A 169 -2.45 2.46 -13.45
CA GLU A 169 -1.00 2.40 -13.66
C GLU A 169 -0.60 2.00 -15.09
N SER A 170 -1.40 1.18 -15.77
CA SER A 170 -1.11 0.70 -17.13
C SER A 170 -1.34 1.77 -18.21
N LYS A 171 -2.22 2.73 -18.00
CA LYS A 171 -2.56 3.79 -18.97
C LYS A 171 -1.32 4.63 -19.35
N ARG A 172 -0.41 4.87 -18.44
CA ARG A 172 0.83 5.60 -18.73
C ARG A 172 1.74 4.87 -19.71
N ARG A 173 1.76 3.53 -19.67
CA ARG A 173 2.58 2.72 -20.59
C ARG A 173 2.15 2.88 -22.05
N ARG A 174 0.83 3.04 -22.30
CA ARG A 174 0.30 3.31 -23.65
C ARG A 174 0.69 4.68 -24.17
N PHE A 175 0.70 5.73 -23.32
CA PHE A 175 1.10 7.08 -23.72
C PHE A 175 2.60 7.21 -24.02
N VAL A 176 3.47 6.51 -23.28
CA VAL A 176 4.92 6.53 -23.51
C VAL A 176 5.28 5.81 -24.79
N LEU A 177 4.61 4.70 -25.13
CA LEU A 177 4.81 3.97 -26.40
C LEU A 177 4.30 4.73 -27.61
N GLN A 178 3.33 5.65 -27.47
CA GLN A 178 2.81 6.50 -28.54
C GLN A 178 3.64 7.77 -28.78
N ARG A 179 4.61 8.08 -27.91
CA ARG A 179 5.48 9.27 -28.01
C ARG A 179 6.92 8.96 -28.42
N GLN A 180 7.21 7.79 -28.94
CA GLN A 180 8.51 7.57 -29.61
C GLN A 180 8.39 8.18 -31.02
N PRO A 181 9.13 9.24 -31.33
CA PRO A 181 9.22 9.73 -32.68
C PRO A 181 9.99 8.73 -33.56
N ASP A 182 9.55 8.57 -34.79
CA ASP A 182 10.26 7.87 -35.87
C ASP A 182 11.69 8.42 -36.09
#